data_f5eeff552845db8c323786c47753b787
#
_entry.id   f5eeff552845db8c323786c47753b787
#
_cell.length_a   1.000
_cell.length_b   1.000
_cell.length_c   1.000
_cell.angle_alpha   90.00
_cell.angle_beta   90.00
_cell.angle_gamma   90.00
#
_symmetry.space_group_name_H-M   'P 1'
#
loop_
_entity.id
_entity.type
_entity.pdbx_description
1 polymer ?
#
loop_
_entity_poly.entity_id
_entity_poly.type
_entity_poly.pdbx_seq_one_letter_code
_entity_poly.pdbx_strand_id
1 'polypeptide(L)'
;MNPIRETMKRTAPARLWREASRGYWWWHNRGQHQLAGALSPRLAASRRALAAMRGRHRGERCFILGNGPSLARTDLSLLRGQVTFGMNRIYLLFPTLGYQTTYYVAVNELVVEQCAAELRALRGPKFITWRARPWVHGDAEVIFLDSDYTGEERFATDVSGRVFEGSTVTFVSMQIAFHMGFEEVILLGVDHAFVAQGEPNAAVMSAGDDPDHFSPAYFGKGFRWQLPDLEASERAYRLARRAYEAAGRRVMDATVGGKLTVFPKVEYRSLF
;
A
#
# COMPACT_ATOMS: atom_id res chain seq x y z
N MET A 1 2.67 -1.36 27.74
CA MET A 1 3.39 -2.67 27.78
C MET A 1 2.62 -3.58 28.73
N ASN A 2 2.28 -4.82 28.34
CA ASN A 2 1.41 -5.70 29.18
C ASN A 2 2.29 -6.48 30.19
N PRO A 3 2.13 -6.25 31.52
CA PRO A 3 2.97 -6.89 32.55
C PRO A 3 2.91 -8.42 32.56
N ILE A 4 1.80 -9.00 32.14
CA ILE A 4 1.65 -10.48 32.06
C ILE A 4 2.62 -11.05 31.01
N ARG A 5 2.84 -10.34 29.92
CA ARG A 5 3.73 -10.75 28.83
C ARG A 5 5.21 -10.79 29.26
N GLU A 6 5.63 -9.79 30.03
CA GLU A 6 7.02 -9.74 30.56
C GLU A 6 7.28 -10.89 31.54
N THR A 7 6.31 -11.21 32.40
CA THR A 7 6.42 -12.33 33.35
C THR A 7 6.49 -13.67 32.62
N MET A 8 5.60 -13.91 31.64
CA MET A 8 5.61 -15.16 30.85
C MET A 8 6.91 -15.31 30.02
N LYS A 9 7.48 -14.25 29.51
CA LYS A 9 8.77 -14.29 28.78
C LYS A 9 9.92 -14.76 29.66
N ARG A 10 9.88 -14.42 30.95
CA ARG A 10 10.93 -14.76 31.93
C ARG A 10 10.80 -16.16 32.51
N THR A 11 9.58 -16.75 32.57
CA THR A 11 9.31 -17.99 33.30
C THR A 11 8.98 -19.18 32.41
N ALA A 12 8.53 -18.95 31.16
CA ALA A 12 8.15 -20.05 30.27
C ALA A 12 9.38 -20.62 29.51
N PRO A 13 9.43 -21.96 29.29
CA PRO A 13 10.41 -22.57 28.41
C PRO A 13 10.39 -21.91 27.02
N ALA A 14 11.55 -21.66 26.45
CA ALA A 14 11.71 -20.88 25.20
C ALA A 14 10.86 -21.39 24.02
N ARG A 15 10.55 -22.70 24.01
CA ARG A 15 9.69 -23.32 22.99
C ARG A 15 8.22 -22.93 23.18
N LEU A 16 7.73 -23.06 24.42
CA LEU A 16 6.35 -22.69 24.77
C LEU A 16 6.12 -21.18 24.62
N TRP A 17 7.10 -20.35 24.97
CA TRP A 17 7.04 -18.90 24.75
C TRP A 17 6.94 -18.56 23.26
N ARG A 18 7.70 -19.23 22.40
CA ARG A 18 7.63 -19.00 20.94
C ARG A 18 6.26 -19.36 20.37
N GLU A 19 5.68 -20.49 20.78
CA GLU A 19 4.37 -20.93 20.32
C GLU A 19 3.25 -20.02 20.85
N ALA A 20 3.28 -19.68 22.14
CA ALA A 20 2.32 -18.75 22.75
C ALA A 20 2.42 -17.34 22.13
N SER A 21 3.64 -16.86 21.86
CA SER A 21 3.85 -15.59 21.18
C SER A 21 3.34 -15.63 19.74
N ARG A 22 3.55 -16.71 19.00
CA ARG A 22 3.00 -16.90 17.64
C ARG A 22 1.47 -16.92 17.67
N GLY A 23 0.86 -17.65 18.60
CA GLY A 23 -0.60 -17.70 18.79
C GLY A 23 -1.18 -16.34 19.18
N TYR A 24 -0.54 -15.63 20.11
CA TYR A 24 -0.92 -14.28 20.52
C TYR A 24 -0.83 -13.29 19.36
N TRP A 25 0.28 -13.28 18.64
CA TRP A 25 0.46 -12.42 17.48
C TRP A 25 -0.51 -12.76 16.35
N TRP A 26 -0.74 -14.06 16.10
CA TRP A 26 -1.75 -14.51 15.14
C TRP A 26 -3.14 -14.00 15.53
N TRP A 27 -3.54 -14.16 16.81
CA TRP A 27 -4.84 -13.70 17.29
C TRP A 27 -4.97 -12.18 17.26
N HIS A 28 -3.98 -11.46 17.77
CA HIS A 28 -4.01 -10.00 17.85
C HIS A 28 -4.02 -9.35 16.47
N ASN A 29 -3.25 -9.91 15.56
CA ASN A 29 -3.06 -9.32 14.23
C ASN A 29 -4.02 -9.89 13.18
N ARG A 30 -4.53 -11.08 13.34
CA ARG A 30 -5.33 -11.78 12.34
C ARG A 30 -6.69 -12.24 12.88
N GLY A 31 -6.72 -12.98 13.96
CA GLY A 31 -7.93 -13.66 14.43
C GLY A 31 -9.07 -12.70 14.76
N GLN A 32 -8.81 -11.69 15.57
CA GLN A 32 -9.81 -10.69 15.95
C GLN A 32 -10.32 -9.87 14.75
N HIS A 33 -9.45 -9.52 13.81
CA HIS A 33 -9.84 -8.76 12.62
C HIS A 33 -10.62 -9.63 11.63
N GLN A 34 -10.28 -10.91 11.50
CA GLN A 34 -11.01 -11.85 10.65
C GLN A 34 -12.41 -12.13 11.20
N LEU A 35 -12.55 -12.37 12.52
CA LEU A 35 -13.86 -12.54 13.14
C LEU A 35 -14.73 -11.29 13.03
N ALA A 36 -14.16 -10.12 13.37
CA ALA A 36 -14.87 -8.86 13.21
C ALA A 36 -15.26 -8.60 11.75
N GLY A 37 -14.40 -8.99 10.81
CA GLY A 37 -14.65 -8.86 9.38
C GLY A 37 -15.72 -9.83 8.87
N ALA A 38 -15.69 -11.10 9.31
CA ALA A 38 -16.66 -12.12 8.90
C ALA A 38 -18.10 -11.74 9.23
N LEU A 39 -18.29 -11.02 10.35
CA LEU A 39 -19.59 -10.58 10.84
C LEU A 39 -19.93 -9.14 10.43
N SER A 40 -19.05 -8.42 9.75
CA SER A 40 -19.24 -7.02 9.41
C SER A 40 -20.02 -6.82 8.11
N PRO A 41 -21.23 -6.23 8.14
CA PRO A 41 -21.94 -5.85 6.93
C PRO A 41 -21.13 -4.90 6.04
N ARG A 42 -20.27 -4.07 6.65
CA ARG A 42 -19.45 -3.09 5.95
C ARG A 42 -18.31 -3.75 5.16
N LEU A 43 -17.62 -4.75 5.72
CA LEU A 43 -16.63 -5.51 4.97
C LEU A 43 -17.30 -6.36 3.87
N ALA A 44 -18.47 -6.92 4.15
CA ALA A 44 -19.26 -7.62 3.13
C ALA A 44 -19.67 -6.68 1.98
N ALA A 45 -20.08 -5.44 2.28
CA ALA A 45 -20.35 -4.42 1.27
C ALA A 45 -19.10 -4.07 0.45
N SER A 46 -17.95 -3.92 1.11
CA SER A 46 -16.66 -3.67 0.44
C SER A 46 -16.28 -4.81 -0.51
N ARG A 47 -16.45 -6.07 -0.08
CA ARG A 47 -16.21 -7.24 -0.95
C ARG A 47 -17.11 -7.25 -2.19
N ARG A 48 -18.40 -6.86 -2.04
CA ARG A 48 -19.32 -6.72 -3.19
C ARG A 48 -18.88 -5.59 -4.11
N ALA A 49 -18.46 -4.45 -3.57
CA ALA A 49 -17.95 -3.32 -4.35
C ALA A 49 -16.70 -3.72 -5.13
N LEU A 50 -15.74 -4.42 -4.49
CA LEU A 50 -14.55 -4.95 -5.15
C LEU A 50 -14.91 -5.94 -6.26
N ALA A 51 -15.82 -6.89 -6.00
CA ALA A 51 -16.28 -7.84 -7.02
C ALA A 51 -16.92 -7.13 -8.24
N ALA A 52 -17.66 -6.05 -8.02
CA ALA A 52 -18.24 -5.24 -9.10
C ALA A 52 -17.22 -4.43 -9.90
N MET A 53 -16.00 -4.24 -9.36
CA MET A 53 -14.89 -3.58 -10.05
C MET A 53 -14.06 -4.55 -10.92
N ARG A 54 -14.28 -5.86 -10.83
CA ARG A 54 -13.54 -6.87 -11.60
C ARG A 54 -13.66 -6.59 -13.09
N GLY A 55 -12.51 -6.43 -13.75
CA GLY A 55 -12.42 -6.23 -15.20
C GLY A 55 -12.99 -4.90 -15.71
N ARG A 56 -13.26 -3.93 -14.84
CA ARG A 56 -13.83 -2.61 -15.20
C ARG A 56 -12.96 -1.85 -16.21
N HIS A 57 -11.65 -2.07 -16.19
CA HIS A 57 -10.65 -1.38 -17.00
C HIS A 57 -9.92 -2.32 -17.97
N ARG A 58 -10.65 -3.28 -18.56
CA ARG A 58 -10.07 -4.17 -19.58
C ARG A 58 -9.61 -3.37 -20.79
N GLY A 59 -8.38 -3.67 -21.25
CA GLY A 59 -7.78 -2.99 -22.39
C GLY A 59 -7.17 -1.63 -22.06
N GLU A 60 -7.31 -1.15 -20.82
CA GLU A 60 -6.81 0.14 -20.41
C GLU A 60 -5.44 0.05 -19.74
N ARG A 61 -4.77 1.19 -19.67
CA ARG A 61 -3.57 1.38 -18.85
C ARG A 61 -3.88 2.23 -17.62
N CYS A 62 -3.06 2.08 -16.58
CA CYS A 62 -3.06 2.98 -15.43
C CYS A 62 -1.65 3.33 -14.98
N PHE A 63 -1.57 4.41 -14.19
CA PHE A 63 -0.33 4.85 -13.56
C PHE A 63 -0.45 4.66 -12.05
N ILE A 64 0.54 4.00 -11.43
CA ILE A 64 0.66 3.87 -9.98
C ILE A 64 1.74 4.84 -9.52
N LEU A 65 1.32 5.84 -8.73
CA LEU A 65 2.20 6.88 -8.21
C LEU A 65 2.75 6.46 -6.86
N GLY A 66 4.02 6.09 -6.80
CA GLY A 66 4.78 5.99 -5.57
C GLY A 66 4.93 7.36 -4.91
N ASN A 67 5.79 7.43 -3.90
CA ASN A 67 5.97 8.68 -3.17
C ASN A 67 7.44 9.14 -3.13
N GLY A 68 8.28 8.52 -3.94
CA GLY A 68 9.71 8.81 -3.95
C GLY A 68 10.06 10.18 -4.51
N PRO A 69 11.29 10.67 -4.24
CA PRO A 69 11.74 12.01 -4.61
C PRO A 69 11.70 12.28 -6.13
N SER A 70 11.73 11.25 -6.96
CA SER A 70 11.65 11.40 -8.43
C SER A 70 10.34 12.02 -8.90
N LEU A 71 9.23 11.92 -8.13
CA LEU A 71 7.97 12.56 -8.48
C LEU A 71 8.11 14.10 -8.58
N ALA A 72 8.92 14.71 -7.72
CA ALA A 72 9.15 16.16 -7.76
C ALA A 72 9.85 16.61 -9.07
N ARG A 73 10.45 15.67 -9.83
CA ARG A 73 11.14 15.91 -11.10
C ARG A 73 10.36 15.39 -12.31
N THR A 74 9.16 14.84 -12.08
CA THR A 74 8.31 14.26 -13.12
C THR A 74 7.20 15.24 -13.49
N ASP A 75 7.00 15.49 -14.77
CA ASP A 75 5.90 16.33 -15.25
C ASP A 75 4.56 15.59 -15.14
N LEU A 76 3.96 15.64 -13.96
CA LEU A 76 2.70 14.96 -13.68
C LEU A 76 1.48 15.61 -14.36
N SER A 77 1.64 16.76 -15.02
CA SER A 77 0.54 17.38 -15.78
C SER A 77 0.06 16.50 -16.94
N LEU A 78 0.96 15.67 -17.49
CA LEU A 78 0.67 14.69 -18.54
C LEU A 78 -0.30 13.56 -18.07
N LEU A 79 -0.46 13.38 -16.77
CA LEU A 79 -1.39 12.39 -16.22
C LEU A 79 -2.83 12.89 -16.13
N ARG A 80 -3.09 14.14 -16.46
CA ARG A 80 -4.47 14.68 -16.45
C ARG A 80 -5.35 13.89 -17.43
N GLY A 81 -6.44 13.33 -16.90
CA GLY A 81 -7.33 12.46 -17.67
C GLY A 81 -6.87 10.99 -17.76
N GLN A 82 -5.71 10.64 -17.26
CA GLN A 82 -5.28 9.25 -17.15
C GLN A 82 -5.84 8.60 -15.87
N VAL A 83 -6.02 7.28 -15.89
CA VAL A 83 -6.39 6.55 -14.67
C VAL A 83 -5.16 6.39 -13.78
N THR A 84 -5.25 6.89 -12.56
CA THR A 84 -4.13 6.95 -11.64
C THR A 84 -4.48 6.33 -10.29
N PHE A 85 -3.53 5.62 -9.69
CA PHE A 85 -3.55 5.20 -8.30
C PHE A 85 -2.58 6.06 -7.50
N GLY A 86 -3.06 6.74 -6.47
CA GLY A 86 -2.23 7.41 -5.49
C GLY A 86 -2.22 6.64 -4.18
N MET A 87 -1.17 6.80 -3.38
CA MET A 87 -1.04 6.06 -2.14
C MET A 87 -0.51 6.91 -0.99
N ASN A 88 -0.86 6.52 0.23
CA ASN A 88 -0.40 7.16 1.48
C ASN A 88 -0.59 8.70 1.42
N ARG A 89 0.46 9.49 1.51
CA ARG A 89 0.37 10.96 1.53
C ARG A 89 0.51 11.63 0.15
N ILE A 90 0.17 10.95 -0.93
CA ILE A 90 0.18 11.49 -2.30
C ILE A 90 -0.65 12.78 -2.45
N TYR A 91 -1.67 12.95 -1.61
CA TYR A 91 -2.55 14.11 -1.61
C TYR A 91 -1.81 15.45 -1.36
N LEU A 92 -0.60 15.42 -0.81
CA LEU A 92 0.23 16.60 -0.68
C LEU A 92 0.61 17.23 -2.02
N LEU A 93 0.52 16.47 -3.13
CA LEU A 93 0.72 16.98 -4.50
C LEU A 93 -0.55 17.62 -5.10
N PHE A 94 -1.73 17.29 -4.63
CA PHE A 94 -2.98 17.68 -5.28
C PHE A 94 -3.18 19.19 -5.42
N PRO A 95 -2.80 20.04 -4.44
CA PRO A 95 -2.88 21.50 -4.61
C PRO A 95 -2.05 22.02 -5.79
N THR A 96 -0.86 21.44 -5.99
CA THR A 96 0.03 21.83 -7.11
C THR A 96 -0.43 21.25 -8.45
N LEU A 97 -0.97 20.03 -8.45
CA LEU A 97 -1.45 19.36 -9.67
C LEU A 97 -2.78 19.91 -10.16
N GLY A 98 -3.62 20.42 -9.25
CA GLY A 98 -4.98 20.86 -9.55
C GLY A 98 -5.95 19.72 -9.91
N TYR A 99 -5.60 18.48 -9.57
CA TYR A 99 -6.46 17.29 -9.67
C TYR A 99 -6.08 16.25 -8.63
N GLN A 100 -6.98 15.28 -8.38
CA GLN A 100 -6.74 14.14 -7.51
C GLN A 100 -6.52 12.87 -8.34
N THR A 101 -5.86 11.86 -7.76
CA THR A 101 -5.77 10.54 -8.38
C THR A 101 -7.13 9.87 -8.46
N THR A 102 -7.35 9.04 -9.49
CA THR A 102 -8.61 8.33 -9.71
C THR A 102 -8.95 7.40 -8.56
N TYR A 103 -7.94 6.70 -8.05
CA TYR A 103 -8.02 5.76 -6.95
C TYR A 103 -7.00 6.11 -5.89
N TYR A 104 -7.34 5.84 -4.63
CA TYR A 104 -6.44 6.03 -3.50
C TYR A 104 -6.25 4.70 -2.74
N VAL A 105 -5.03 4.41 -2.29
CA VAL A 105 -4.70 3.16 -1.58
C VAL A 105 -3.88 3.46 -0.32
N ALA A 106 -4.29 2.91 0.83
CA ALA A 106 -3.51 2.96 2.06
C ALA A 106 -3.74 1.71 2.91
N VAL A 107 -2.66 1.00 3.22
CA VAL A 107 -2.70 -0.21 4.06
C VAL A 107 -1.89 -0.08 5.34
N ASN A 108 -1.03 0.93 5.46
CA ASN A 108 -0.29 1.21 6.68
C ASN A 108 -1.20 1.92 7.70
N GLU A 109 -1.45 1.27 8.84
CA GLU A 109 -2.32 1.79 9.89
C GLU A 109 -1.80 3.09 10.50
N LEU A 110 -0.47 3.24 10.66
CA LEU A 110 0.14 4.47 11.18
C LEU A 110 -0.13 5.68 10.27
N VAL A 111 -0.11 5.46 8.95
CA VAL A 111 -0.45 6.53 7.99
C VAL A 111 -1.93 6.88 8.07
N VAL A 112 -2.82 5.86 8.06
CA VAL A 112 -4.26 6.10 8.12
C VAL A 112 -4.67 6.77 9.44
N GLU A 113 -4.11 6.35 10.57
CA GLU A 113 -4.35 6.94 11.88
C GLU A 113 -4.00 8.43 11.90
N GLN A 114 -2.78 8.76 11.46
CA GLN A 114 -2.24 10.12 11.55
C GLN A 114 -2.79 11.08 10.49
N CYS A 115 -3.33 10.54 9.38
CA CYS A 115 -3.82 11.32 8.25
C CYS A 115 -5.34 11.15 8.03
N ALA A 116 -6.08 10.68 9.03
CA ALA A 116 -7.50 10.37 8.88
C ALA A 116 -8.38 11.56 8.45
N ALA A 117 -8.01 12.78 8.85
CA ALA A 117 -8.73 13.99 8.47
C ALA A 117 -8.57 14.29 6.97
N GLU A 118 -7.34 14.25 6.47
CA GLU A 118 -6.99 14.47 5.08
C GLU A 118 -7.60 13.38 4.20
N LEU A 119 -7.55 12.12 4.64
CA LEU A 119 -8.13 11.01 3.89
C LEU A 119 -9.64 11.14 3.72
N ARG A 120 -10.35 11.64 4.72
CA ARG A 120 -11.79 11.92 4.62
C ARG A 120 -12.12 13.05 3.65
N ALA A 121 -11.19 13.99 3.43
CA ALA A 121 -11.37 15.09 2.49
C ALA A 121 -11.13 14.66 1.04
N LEU A 122 -10.49 13.52 0.79
CA LEU A 122 -10.29 12.98 -0.55
C LEU A 122 -11.62 12.53 -1.15
N ARG A 123 -11.77 12.71 -2.46
CA ARG A 123 -12.93 12.25 -3.22
C ARG A 123 -12.59 11.01 -4.03
N GLY A 124 -13.60 10.19 -4.28
CA GLY A 124 -13.48 8.97 -5.06
C GLY A 124 -13.07 7.73 -4.25
N PRO A 125 -13.00 6.57 -4.89
CA PRO A 125 -12.79 5.30 -4.21
C PRO A 125 -11.45 5.24 -3.47
N LYS A 126 -11.52 4.94 -2.18
CA LYS A 126 -10.38 4.78 -1.27
C LYS A 126 -10.28 3.33 -0.82
N PHE A 127 -9.23 2.63 -1.23
CA PHE A 127 -8.95 1.26 -0.81
C PHE A 127 -8.09 1.28 0.45
N ILE A 128 -8.69 0.92 1.58
CA ILE A 128 -8.06 1.03 2.90
C ILE A 128 -8.10 -0.32 3.62
N THR A 129 -7.02 -0.70 4.29
CA THR A 129 -7.01 -1.91 5.10
C THR A 129 -8.15 -1.93 6.13
N TRP A 130 -8.82 -3.08 6.29
CA TRP A 130 -9.87 -3.27 7.30
C TRP A 130 -9.36 -2.98 8.73
N ARG A 131 -8.10 -3.18 8.99
CA ARG A 131 -7.49 -2.90 10.30
C ARG A 131 -7.58 -1.42 10.67
N ALA A 132 -7.52 -0.53 9.68
CA ALA A 132 -7.59 0.92 9.87
C ALA A 132 -9.02 1.48 9.98
N ARG A 133 -10.05 0.63 9.99
CA ARG A 133 -11.47 1.05 10.07
C ARG A 133 -11.83 2.01 11.23
N PRO A 134 -11.16 1.96 12.41
CA PRO A 134 -11.51 2.88 13.49
C PRO A 134 -11.30 4.35 13.14
N TRP A 135 -10.35 4.66 12.28
CA TRP A 135 -9.96 6.03 11.94
C TRP A 135 -10.73 6.62 10.75
N VAL A 136 -11.31 5.77 9.89
CA VAL A 136 -12.01 6.17 8.66
C VAL A 136 -13.49 5.71 8.64
N HIS A 137 -14.09 5.49 9.81
CA HIS A 137 -15.50 5.17 9.91
C HIS A 137 -16.36 6.36 9.44
N GLY A 138 -17.52 6.08 8.82
CA GLY A 138 -18.42 7.10 8.30
C GLY A 138 -18.12 7.60 6.88
N ASP A 139 -16.96 7.32 6.33
CA ASP A 139 -16.64 7.65 4.95
C ASP A 139 -17.23 6.60 3.99
N ALA A 140 -18.19 7.03 3.17
CA ALA A 140 -18.92 6.17 2.21
C ALA A 140 -18.07 5.75 1.00
N GLU A 141 -16.99 6.49 0.69
CA GLU A 141 -16.10 6.20 -0.44
C GLU A 141 -14.98 5.22 -0.06
N VAL A 142 -14.90 4.82 1.23
CA VAL A 142 -13.93 3.82 1.68
C VAL A 142 -14.42 2.41 1.35
N ILE A 143 -13.60 1.70 0.59
CA ILE A 143 -13.71 0.28 0.27
C ILE A 143 -12.63 -0.46 1.07
N PHE A 144 -13.05 -1.27 2.03
CA PHE A 144 -12.10 -1.98 2.88
C PHE A 144 -11.51 -3.20 2.20
N LEU A 145 -10.18 -3.35 2.34
CA LEU A 145 -9.42 -4.52 1.93
C LEU A 145 -9.21 -5.45 3.13
N ASP A 146 -9.47 -6.75 2.94
CA ASP A 146 -8.99 -7.80 3.86
C ASP A 146 -7.52 -8.07 3.55
N SER A 147 -6.63 -7.21 4.04
CA SER A 147 -5.22 -7.27 3.71
C SER A 147 -4.39 -8.03 4.74
N ASP A 148 -3.46 -8.86 4.25
CA ASP A 148 -2.54 -9.67 5.02
C ASP A 148 -1.13 -9.07 4.99
N TYR A 149 -0.60 -8.72 6.17
CA TYR A 149 0.73 -8.15 6.34
C TYR A 149 1.72 -9.13 7.01
N THR A 150 1.33 -10.39 7.16
CA THR A 150 2.14 -11.39 7.88
C THR A 150 3.33 -11.90 7.07
N GLY A 151 3.57 -11.38 5.88
CA GLY A 151 4.69 -11.73 5.01
C GLY A 151 4.44 -12.96 4.13
N GLU A 152 3.18 -13.40 3.98
CA GLU A 152 2.84 -14.43 3.01
C GLU A 152 3.15 -13.95 1.59
N GLU A 153 4.03 -14.65 0.89
CA GLU A 153 4.48 -14.28 -0.46
C GLU A 153 3.49 -14.79 -1.52
N ARG A 154 2.41 -14.04 -1.73
CA ARG A 154 1.37 -14.34 -2.73
C ARG A 154 0.92 -13.09 -3.45
N PHE A 155 0.42 -13.27 -4.67
CA PHE A 155 -0.25 -12.22 -5.45
C PHE A 155 -1.73 -12.56 -5.58
N ALA A 156 -2.61 -11.67 -5.14
CA ALA A 156 -4.06 -11.85 -5.29
C ALA A 156 -4.50 -11.37 -6.67
N THR A 157 -5.01 -12.29 -7.50
CA THR A 157 -5.66 -11.96 -8.76
C THR A 157 -7.12 -11.55 -8.58
N ASP A 158 -7.67 -11.79 -7.39
CA ASP A 158 -9.00 -11.38 -6.94
C ASP A 158 -8.92 -10.70 -5.58
N VAL A 159 -9.08 -9.37 -5.57
CA VAL A 159 -9.01 -8.56 -4.35
C VAL A 159 -10.33 -8.48 -3.60
N SER A 160 -11.42 -9.08 -4.08
CA SER A 160 -12.67 -9.21 -3.33
C SER A 160 -12.55 -10.18 -2.16
N GLY A 161 -11.56 -11.06 -2.19
CA GLY A 161 -11.11 -11.88 -1.09
C GLY A 161 -9.98 -11.22 -0.30
N ARG A 162 -8.89 -11.97 -0.09
CA ARG A 162 -7.71 -11.51 0.62
C ARG A 162 -6.70 -10.85 -0.31
N VAL A 163 -6.05 -9.79 0.17
CA VAL A 163 -4.96 -9.06 -0.50
C VAL A 163 -3.68 -9.24 0.33
N PHE A 164 -2.52 -9.29 -0.30
CA PHE A 164 -1.22 -9.45 0.35
C PHE A 164 -0.42 -8.15 0.29
N GLU A 165 0.12 -7.69 1.42
CA GLU A 165 0.76 -6.36 1.48
C GLU A 165 2.17 -6.33 0.87
N GLY A 166 2.92 -7.45 0.95
CA GLY A 166 4.24 -7.58 0.31
C GLY A 166 5.23 -6.48 0.70
N SER A 167 5.13 -5.97 1.93
CA SER A 167 5.95 -4.88 2.50
C SER A 167 5.85 -3.55 1.73
N THR A 168 4.88 -3.39 0.82
CA THR A 168 4.72 -2.13 0.06
C THR A 168 3.29 -1.95 -0.47
N VAL A 169 2.74 -0.77 -0.25
CA VAL A 169 1.42 -0.39 -0.77
C VAL A 169 1.38 -0.38 -2.31
N THR A 170 2.51 -0.22 -2.97
CA THR A 170 2.63 -0.33 -4.44
C THR A 170 2.22 -1.73 -4.92
N PHE A 171 2.62 -2.78 -4.20
CA PHE A 171 2.23 -4.15 -4.52
C PHE A 171 0.72 -4.38 -4.35
N VAL A 172 0.12 -3.79 -3.31
CA VAL A 172 -1.34 -3.82 -3.13
C VAL A 172 -2.05 -3.11 -4.29
N SER A 173 -1.54 -1.96 -4.70
CA SER A 173 -2.08 -1.21 -5.85
C SER A 173 -2.01 -2.02 -7.16
N MET A 174 -0.93 -2.78 -7.37
CA MET A 174 -0.82 -3.69 -8.51
C MET A 174 -1.86 -4.82 -8.47
N GLN A 175 -2.15 -5.40 -7.30
CA GLN A 175 -3.19 -6.43 -7.16
C GLN A 175 -4.58 -5.87 -7.46
N ILE A 176 -4.88 -4.64 -7.02
CA ILE A 176 -6.13 -3.94 -7.33
C ILE A 176 -6.22 -3.67 -8.84
N ALA A 177 -5.17 -3.13 -9.45
CA ALA A 177 -5.12 -2.87 -10.88
C ALA A 177 -5.28 -4.14 -11.70
N PHE A 178 -4.64 -5.24 -11.29
CA PHE A 178 -4.81 -6.56 -11.94
C PHE A 178 -6.25 -7.04 -11.90
N HIS A 179 -6.88 -6.99 -10.73
CA HIS A 179 -8.29 -7.36 -10.53
C HIS A 179 -9.24 -6.51 -11.38
N MET A 180 -8.97 -5.20 -11.48
CA MET A 180 -9.76 -4.28 -12.28
C MET A 180 -9.55 -4.46 -13.79
N GLY A 181 -8.58 -5.26 -14.21
CA GLY A 181 -8.42 -5.67 -15.60
C GLY A 181 -7.44 -4.84 -16.41
N PHE A 182 -6.69 -3.92 -15.81
CA PHE A 182 -5.68 -3.15 -16.54
C PHE A 182 -4.67 -4.06 -17.23
N GLU A 183 -4.38 -3.78 -18.49
CA GLU A 183 -3.42 -4.52 -19.31
C GLU A 183 -2.00 -3.97 -19.12
N GLU A 184 -1.89 -2.67 -18.97
CA GLU A 184 -0.63 -1.97 -18.68
C GLU A 184 -0.69 -1.25 -17.34
N VAL A 185 0.30 -1.48 -16.50
CA VAL A 185 0.53 -0.73 -15.27
C VAL A 185 1.88 -0.02 -15.38
N ILE A 186 1.89 1.29 -15.19
CA ILE A 186 3.09 2.12 -15.28
C ILE A 186 3.38 2.70 -13.92
N LEU A 187 4.59 2.43 -13.41
CA LEU A 187 5.04 2.92 -12.12
C LEU A 187 5.74 4.27 -12.28
N LEU A 188 5.45 5.20 -11.39
CA LEU A 188 6.13 6.49 -11.25
C LEU A 188 6.45 6.73 -9.77
N GLY A 189 7.59 7.31 -9.46
CA GLY A 189 7.94 7.62 -8.08
C GLY A 189 8.20 6.39 -7.20
N VAL A 190 8.55 5.25 -7.81
CA VAL A 190 8.99 4.04 -7.10
C VAL A 190 10.52 4.01 -7.15
N ASP A 191 11.15 4.94 -6.45
CA ASP A 191 12.60 5.18 -6.50
C ASP A 191 13.40 3.98 -6.01
N HIS A 192 12.84 3.19 -5.08
CA HIS A 192 13.46 1.99 -4.48
C HIS A 192 14.85 2.29 -3.90
N ALA A 193 14.96 3.45 -3.25
CA ALA A 193 16.14 3.93 -2.57
C ALA A 193 15.71 4.77 -1.38
N PHE A 194 16.31 4.51 -0.22
CA PHE A 194 16.04 5.24 1.02
C PHE A 194 17.36 5.66 1.68
N VAL A 195 17.36 6.85 2.25
CA VAL A 195 18.46 7.37 3.08
C VAL A 195 18.33 6.82 4.50
N ALA A 196 17.10 6.69 4.99
CA ALA A 196 16.80 6.13 6.30
C ALA A 196 17.29 4.68 6.41
N GLN A 197 18.05 4.40 7.49
CA GLN A 197 18.64 3.10 7.75
C GLN A 197 18.14 2.54 9.08
N GLY A 198 18.13 1.22 9.20
CA GLY A 198 17.76 0.49 10.41
C GLY A 198 17.13 -0.85 10.07
N GLU A 199 16.63 -1.54 11.09
CA GLU A 199 15.94 -2.82 10.93
C GLU A 199 14.64 -2.63 10.11
N PRO A 200 14.42 -3.45 9.07
CA PRO A 200 13.20 -3.41 8.27
C PRO A 200 11.93 -3.47 9.14
N ASN A 201 10.93 -2.70 8.79
CA ASN A 201 9.65 -2.60 9.50
C ASN A 201 9.73 -2.04 10.94
N ALA A 202 10.90 -1.59 11.41
CA ALA A 202 11.01 -0.90 12.69
C ALA A 202 10.21 0.40 12.67
N ALA A 203 9.40 0.62 13.72
CA ALA A 203 8.67 1.86 13.87
C ALA A 203 9.63 2.96 14.36
N VAL A 204 9.66 4.07 13.65
CA VAL A 204 10.49 5.25 13.95
C VAL A 204 9.65 6.51 13.98
N MET A 205 10.15 7.53 14.66
CA MET A 205 9.56 8.87 14.68
C MET A 205 10.45 9.82 13.89
N SER A 206 9.88 10.53 12.93
CA SER A 206 10.62 11.51 12.14
C SER A 206 11.12 12.67 13.01
N ALA A 207 12.36 13.05 12.83
CA ALA A 207 13.00 14.15 13.55
C ALA A 207 12.91 15.50 12.83
N GLY A 208 12.62 15.50 11.53
CA GLY A 208 12.63 16.71 10.69
C GLY A 208 12.11 16.49 9.29
N ASP A 209 12.77 17.09 8.31
CA ASP A 209 12.44 16.98 6.90
C ASP A 209 12.66 15.56 6.38
N ASP A 210 11.83 15.15 5.42
CA ASP A 210 11.84 13.82 4.84
C ASP A 210 12.64 13.82 3.52
N PRO A 211 13.81 13.16 3.46
CA PRO A 211 14.60 13.08 2.25
C PRO A 211 14.18 11.95 1.30
N ASP A 212 13.35 11.02 1.77
CA ASP A 212 13.02 9.77 1.08
C ASP A 212 11.74 9.87 0.24
N HIS A 213 11.04 11.01 0.33
CA HIS A 213 9.80 11.24 -0.40
C HIS A 213 9.82 12.55 -1.20
N PHE A 214 8.82 12.74 -2.06
CA PHE A 214 8.72 13.89 -2.97
C PHE A 214 8.57 15.25 -2.26
N SER A 215 8.23 15.26 -0.99
CA SER A 215 8.05 16.47 -0.18
C SER A 215 8.78 16.35 1.14
N PRO A 216 9.54 17.38 1.56
CA PRO A 216 10.17 17.39 2.89
C PRO A 216 9.15 17.26 4.04
N ALA A 217 7.91 17.71 3.81
CA ALA A 217 6.82 17.60 4.79
C ALA A 217 6.11 16.24 4.76
N TYR A 218 6.58 15.27 3.95
CA TYR A 218 5.87 14.00 3.80
C TYR A 218 5.76 13.23 5.12
N PHE A 219 6.87 12.91 5.76
CA PHE A 219 6.93 12.45 7.14
C PHE A 219 7.64 13.50 7.98
N GLY A 220 7.01 14.66 8.15
CA GLY A 220 7.56 15.76 8.94
C GLY A 220 7.78 15.40 10.40
N LYS A 221 8.41 16.31 11.16
CA LYS A 221 8.76 16.11 12.57
C LYS A 221 7.59 15.56 13.40
N GLY A 222 7.84 14.49 14.14
CA GLY A 222 6.85 13.82 15.00
C GLY A 222 5.98 12.80 14.31
N PHE A 223 6.09 12.63 12.97
CA PHE A 223 5.34 11.61 12.25
C PHE A 223 5.92 10.22 12.55
N ARG A 224 5.04 9.26 12.87
CA ARG A 224 5.41 7.86 13.12
C ARG A 224 5.29 7.06 11.83
N TRP A 225 6.33 6.35 11.45
CA TRP A 225 6.34 5.50 10.27
C TRP A 225 7.20 4.26 10.46
N GLN A 226 7.19 3.36 9.51
CA GLN A 226 7.99 2.13 9.56
C GLN A 226 9.05 2.16 8.47
N LEU A 227 10.28 1.77 8.84
CA LEU A 227 11.37 1.65 7.89
C LEU A 227 11.02 0.63 6.79
N PRO A 228 11.40 0.89 5.53
CA PRO A 228 11.09 0.02 4.41
C PRO A 228 11.84 -1.32 4.49
N ASP A 229 11.20 -2.36 3.97
CA ASP A 229 11.83 -3.64 3.67
C ASP A 229 11.98 -3.77 2.16
N LEU A 230 13.12 -3.33 1.63
CA LEU A 230 13.34 -3.29 0.18
C LEU A 230 13.44 -4.71 -0.41
N GLU A 231 14.05 -5.66 0.30
CA GLU A 231 14.18 -7.03 -0.17
C GLU A 231 12.82 -7.73 -0.25
N ALA A 232 11.99 -7.59 0.78
CA ALA A 232 10.63 -8.14 0.77
C ALA A 232 9.78 -7.46 -0.32
N SER A 233 9.93 -6.16 -0.51
CA SER A 233 9.27 -5.41 -1.60
C SER A 233 9.67 -5.94 -2.97
N GLU A 234 10.96 -6.22 -3.20
CA GLU A 234 11.43 -6.79 -4.47
C GLU A 234 10.88 -8.21 -4.72
N ARG A 235 10.82 -9.06 -3.67
CA ARG A 235 10.20 -10.38 -3.80
C ARG A 235 8.74 -10.25 -4.21
N ALA A 236 8.00 -9.33 -3.58
CA ALA A 236 6.62 -9.04 -3.93
C ALA A 236 6.48 -8.52 -5.38
N TYR A 237 7.35 -7.62 -5.81
CA TYR A 237 7.35 -7.11 -7.19
C TYR A 237 7.61 -8.21 -8.22
N ARG A 238 8.50 -9.17 -7.93
CA ARG A 238 8.72 -10.35 -8.81
C ARG A 238 7.47 -11.23 -8.90
N LEU A 239 6.69 -11.35 -7.81
CA LEU A 239 5.39 -12.05 -7.86
C LEU A 239 4.40 -11.30 -8.74
N ALA A 240 4.29 -9.97 -8.60
CA ALA A 240 3.44 -9.15 -9.44
C ALA A 240 3.83 -9.30 -10.92
N ARG A 241 5.11 -9.15 -11.27
CA ARG A 241 5.61 -9.32 -12.64
C ARG A 241 5.18 -10.66 -13.23
N ARG A 242 5.42 -11.76 -12.52
CA ARG A 242 5.03 -13.11 -12.98
C ARG A 242 3.52 -13.24 -13.20
N ALA A 243 2.71 -12.68 -12.29
CA ALA A 243 1.26 -12.75 -12.41
C ALA A 243 0.74 -11.98 -13.64
N TYR A 244 1.29 -10.77 -13.88
CA TYR A 244 0.93 -9.98 -15.06
C TYR A 244 1.37 -10.65 -16.36
N GLU A 245 2.62 -11.10 -16.45
CA GLU A 245 3.16 -11.79 -17.63
C GLU A 245 2.36 -13.09 -17.94
N ALA A 246 2.02 -13.88 -16.92
CA ALA A 246 1.21 -15.09 -17.09
C ALA A 246 -0.21 -14.80 -17.61
N ALA A 247 -0.72 -13.58 -17.38
CA ALA A 247 -2.02 -13.13 -17.89
C ALA A 247 -1.92 -12.38 -19.24
N GLY A 248 -0.74 -12.31 -19.86
CA GLY A 248 -0.50 -11.53 -21.07
C GLY A 248 -0.51 -10.02 -20.86
N ARG A 249 -0.33 -9.57 -19.62
CA ARG A 249 -0.33 -8.15 -19.21
C ARG A 249 1.08 -7.72 -18.81
N ARG A 250 1.28 -6.42 -18.61
CA ARG A 250 2.61 -5.92 -18.28
C ARG A 250 2.60 -4.84 -17.18
N VAL A 251 3.70 -4.81 -16.43
CA VAL A 251 4.06 -3.72 -15.53
C VAL A 251 5.35 -3.12 -16.05
N MET A 252 5.41 -1.81 -16.19
CA MET A 252 6.60 -1.06 -16.62
C MET A 252 6.94 -0.01 -15.57
N ASP A 253 8.20 0.37 -15.50
CA ASP A 253 8.68 1.38 -14.57
C ASP A 253 9.22 2.61 -15.34
N ALA A 254 8.50 3.73 -15.19
CA ALA A 254 8.84 5.03 -15.76
C ALA A 254 9.43 5.99 -14.71
N THR A 255 9.86 5.48 -13.54
CA THR A 255 10.46 6.28 -12.47
C THR A 255 11.79 6.87 -12.91
N VAL A 256 11.89 8.19 -12.93
CA VAL A 256 13.09 8.93 -13.34
C VAL A 256 14.25 8.67 -12.36
N GLY A 257 15.29 7.97 -12.84
CA GLY A 257 16.47 7.64 -12.03
C GLY A 257 16.20 6.59 -10.93
N GLY A 258 15.04 5.92 -10.94
CA GLY A 258 14.70 4.88 -9.98
C GLY A 258 15.61 3.66 -10.07
N LYS A 259 15.91 3.05 -8.92
CA LYS A 259 16.84 1.91 -8.79
C LYS A 259 16.17 0.55 -8.88
N LEU A 260 14.84 0.50 -8.92
CA LEU A 260 14.09 -0.74 -9.08
C LEU A 260 14.41 -1.39 -10.44
N THR A 261 14.83 -2.65 -10.45
CA THR A 261 15.21 -3.39 -11.66
C THR A 261 14.26 -4.52 -12.03
N VAL A 262 13.23 -4.74 -11.21
CA VAL A 262 12.29 -5.85 -11.38
C VAL A 262 11.46 -5.70 -12.65
N PHE A 263 11.06 -4.48 -13.02
CA PHE A 263 10.22 -4.23 -14.18
C PHE A 263 11.02 -3.60 -15.33
N PRO A 264 10.62 -3.84 -16.60
CA PRO A 264 11.18 -3.13 -17.74
C PRO A 264 11.06 -1.62 -17.56
N LYS A 265 12.14 -0.90 -17.87
CA LYS A 265 12.15 0.56 -17.86
C LYS A 265 11.55 1.11 -19.14
N VAL A 266 10.81 2.21 -19.01
CA VAL A 266 10.26 2.97 -20.14
C VAL A 266 10.50 4.46 -19.89
N GLU A 267 10.77 5.20 -20.96
CA GLU A 267 10.88 6.65 -20.87
C GLU A 267 9.47 7.25 -20.68
N TYR A 268 9.31 8.08 -19.65
CA TYR A 268 7.98 8.59 -19.24
C TYR A 268 7.27 9.37 -20.34
N ARG A 269 7.99 10.27 -21.01
CA ARG A 269 7.40 11.13 -22.06
C ARG A 269 7.01 10.37 -23.33
N SER A 270 7.64 9.21 -23.57
CA SER A 270 7.29 8.37 -24.73
C SER A 270 5.92 7.68 -24.62
N LEU A 271 5.26 7.81 -23.45
CA LEU A 271 3.96 7.22 -23.19
C LEU A 271 2.78 8.10 -23.68
N PHE A 272 3.06 9.33 -24.10
CA PHE A 272 2.07 10.35 -24.53
C PHE A 272 2.36 10.87 -25.98
#